data_4128c8a1b65dfadd9e64a3f34d5e6fe1
#
_entry.id   4128c8a1b65dfadd9e64a3f34d5e6fe1
#
_cell.length_a   1.000
_cell.length_b   1.000
_cell.length_c   1.000
_cell.angle_alpha   90.00
_cell.angle_beta   90.00
_cell.angle_gamma   90.00
#
_symmetry.space_group_name_H-M   'P 1'
#
loop_
_entity.id
_entity.type
_entity.pdbx_description
1 polymer ?
#
loop_
_entity_poly.entity_id
_entity_poly.type
_entity_poly.pdbx_seq_one_letter_code
_entity_poly.pdbx_strand_id
1 'polypeptide(L)'
;MKRFCVFLILAAFFDLHAQESLEKLLLGYFQNSLALQELSGKVDKAILNSKSTSISNGMNISLSTGSIAFSFGNGGSFNFSPNASLGIPAAQNLRFTASSNVSARNGESEIKNTSLGVSVDIYSSVREEREIALLKSERALLEARRDLQNGFVNMESEFYTKLKNLFEIASKIITAQKSLYEHRLEFDELRVQGYSAASSKYRLKQMEVASDEHDVEIYRHELERETKIFAQECGMKYDFSDAMEFLPTKIPEVAAADILNFDEENFAETESAVWTNKINSKIRAADKAFSLSVNAGYTFANTVNSFMTNAMEYGDTIDIGSSLSWQKTGLQASAGVSFPTDFGNFHPLYKLSFSFLPNQFRLADIQKKIEKVDETLELVAIESARKNYETALVAQQSSLEELQWAARTNAESFETYSQLESDTASWYQRGIITESEYRSAQVNKENYRIKILINALDLIIYNNKTATLFTRDEELK
;
A
#
# COMPACT_ATOMS: atom_id res chain seq x y z
N MET A 1 10.66 21.04 8.09
CA MET A 1 11.86 20.99 7.24
C MET A 1 12.73 19.78 7.64
N LYS A 2 12.23 18.55 7.48
CA LYS A 2 12.98 17.27 7.62
C LYS A 2 12.37 16.17 6.72
N ARG A 3 11.80 16.55 5.58
CA ARG A 3 11.11 15.63 4.64
C ARG A 3 11.89 15.34 3.35
N PHE A 4 13.17 15.66 3.30
CA PHE A 4 14.00 15.57 2.06
C PHE A 4 15.20 14.62 2.15
N CYS A 5 15.36 13.85 3.22
CA CYS A 5 16.58 13.05 3.44
C CYS A 5 16.53 11.58 3.00
N VAL A 6 15.43 11.09 2.40
CA VAL A 6 15.37 9.70 1.91
C VAL A 6 15.90 9.56 0.46
N PHE A 7 16.09 10.66 -0.24
CA PHE A 7 16.53 10.69 -1.65
C PHE A 7 18.06 10.70 -1.88
N LEU A 8 18.88 10.63 -0.85
CA LEU A 8 20.32 10.95 -0.97
C LEU A 8 21.30 9.76 -0.84
N ILE A 9 20.85 8.52 -0.82
CA ILE A 9 21.74 7.34 -0.67
C ILE A 9 21.98 6.57 -1.98
N LEU A 10 21.32 6.95 -3.09
CA LEU A 10 21.54 6.30 -4.41
C LEU A 10 22.42 7.09 -5.37
N ALA A 11 23.02 8.19 -4.94
CA ALA A 11 23.83 9.05 -5.81
C ALA A 11 25.33 8.99 -5.47
N ALA A 12 25.95 7.82 -5.61
CA ALA A 12 27.41 7.76 -5.62
C ALA A 12 27.87 6.75 -6.68
N PHE A 13 28.59 7.31 -7.65
CA PHE A 13 29.31 6.66 -8.76
C PHE A 13 28.52 6.44 -10.04
N PHE A 14 28.62 7.44 -10.97
CA PHE A 14 28.50 7.13 -12.41
C PHE A 14 28.99 8.26 -13.33
N ASP A 15 29.58 7.89 -14.46
CA ASP A 15 30.20 8.70 -15.52
C ASP A 15 29.25 9.71 -16.21
N LEU A 16 29.74 10.93 -16.47
CA LEU A 16 29.10 12.20 -16.18
C LEU A 16 28.18 12.85 -17.22
N HIS A 17 27.89 12.38 -18.43
CA HIS A 17 27.11 13.23 -19.37
C HIS A 17 25.87 12.60 -20.02
N ALA A 18 25.85 11.32 -20.37
CA ALA A 18 24.63 10.68 -20.93
C ALA A 18 23.68 10.15 -19.82
N GLN A 19 24.24 9.86 -18.68
CA GLN A 19 23.52 9.36 -17.51
C GLN A 19 22.75 10.47 -16.79
N GLU A 20 23.28 11.69 -16.76
CA GLU A 20 22.61 12.86 -16.17
C GLU A 20 21.27 13.19 -16.83
N SER A 21 21.13 12.86 -18.12
CA SER A 21 19.87 13.09 -18.85
C SER A 21 18.79 12.04 -18.50
N LEU A 22 19.17 10.75 -18.38
CA LEU A 22 18.22 9.68 -18.09
C LEU A 22 17.70 9.75 -16.64
N GLU A 23 18.59 10.04 -15.68
CA GLU A 23 18.22 10.26 -14.28
C GLU A 23 17.28 11.46 -14.11
N LYS A 24 17.51 12.54 -14.86
CA LYS A 24 16.63 13.72 -14.84
C LYS A 24 15.24 13.38 -15.41
N LEU A 25 15.18 12.58 -16.48
CA LEU A 25 13.92 12.10 -17.03
C LEU A 25 13.14 11.24 -16.02
N LEU A 26 13.81 10.28 -15.40
CA LEU A 26 13.23 9.41 -14.39
C LEU A 26 12.75 10.21 -13.17
N LEU A 27 13.55 11.16 -12.69
CA LEU A 27 13.15 12.03 -11.57
C LEU A 27 11.93 12.88 -11.91
N GLY A 28 11.88 13.43 -13.13
CA GLY A 28 10.72 14.17 -13.63
C GLY A 28 9.47 13.29 -13.72
N TYR A 29 9.62 12.06 -14.18
CA TYR A 29 8.54 11.08 -14.24
C TYR A 29 7.96 10.77 -12.86
N PHE A 30 8.80 10.59 -11.84
CA PHE A 30 8.35 10.41 -10.45
C PHE A 30 7.64 11.64 -9.89
N GLN A 31 8.19 12.85 -10.13
CA GLN A 31 7.63 14.10 -9.61
C GLN A 31 6.23 14.40 -10.18
N ASN A 32 5.98 14.03 -11.43
CA ASN A 32 4.70 14.26 -12.10
C ASN A 32 3.68 13.13 -11.86
N SER A 33 4.07 12.04 -11.19
CA SER A 33 3.19 10.90 -10.95
C SER A 33 2.14 11.21 -9.90
N LEU A 34 0.87 11.25 -10.31
CA LEU A 34 -0.27 11.34 -9.40
C LEU A 34 -0.43 10.09 -8.54
N ALA A 35 -0.05 8.91 -9.06
CA ALA A 35 -0.09 7.65 -8.34
C ALA A 35 0.85 7.66 -7.12
N LEU A 36 2.07 8.18 -7.26
CA LEU A 36 3.00 8.33 -6.14
C LEU A 36 2.52 9.36 -5.11
N GLN A 37 1.89 10.45 -5.56
CA GLN A 37 1.29 11.43 -4.66
C GLN A 37 0.14 10.81 -3.85
N GLU A 38 -0.69 9.98 -4.47
CA GLU A 38 -1.77 9.24 -3.79
C GLU A 38 -1.19 8.27 -2.74
N LEU A 39 -0.17 7.49 -3.10
CA LEU A 39 0.50 6.57 -2.17
C LEU A 39 1.15 7.31 -1.00
N SER A 40 1.80 8.45 -1.24
CA SER A 40 2.31 9.31 -0.17
C SER A 40 1.20 9.81 0.75
N GLY A 41 0.05 10.21 0.19
CA GLY A 41 -1.13 10.57 0.97
C GLY A 41 -1.69 9.41 1.81
N LYS A 42 -1.63 8.17 1.31
CA LYS A 42 -2.02 6.98 2.08
C LYS A 42 -1.09 6.75 3.27
N VAL A 43 0.23 6.96 3.11
CA VAL A 43 1.20 6.91 4.22
C VAL A 43 0.90 7.97 5.28
N ASP A 44 0.68 9.22 4.87
CA ASP A 44 0.33 10.30 5.81
C ASP A 44 -0.98 9.96 6.57
N LYS A 45 -1.98 9.44 5.88
CA LYS A 45 -3.23 8.96 6.50
C LYS A 45 -2.99 7.82 7.49
N ALA A 46 -2.14 6.84 7.15
CA ALA A 46 -1.81 5.73 8.04
C ALA A 46 -1.06 6.22 9.31
N ILE A 47 -0.15 7.19 9.17
CA ILE A 47 0.52 7.85 10.31
C ILE A 47 -0.50 8.52 11.23
N LEU A 48 -1.46 9.27 10.67
CA LEU A 48 -2.50 9.93 11.46
C LEU A 48 -3.43 8.93 12.13
N ASN A 49 -3.80 7.85 11.44
CA ASN A 49 -4.62 6.77 12.00
C ASN A 49 -3.89 6.05 13.14
N SER A 50 -2.60 5.76 12.99
CA SER A 50 -1.79 5.15 14.05
C SER A 50 -1.70 6.05 15.29
N LYS A 51 -1.51 7.36 15.10
CA LYS A 51 -1.56 8.34 16.21
C LYS A 51 -2.94 8.40 16.86
N SER A 52 -4.00 8.42 16.06
CA SER A 52 -5.39 8.41 16.55
C SER A 52 -5.67 7.15 17.38
N THR A 53 -5.25 5.98 16.89
CA THR A 53 -5.38 4.71 17.62
C THR A 53 -4.59 4.73 18.94
N SER A 54 -3.39 5.27 18.93
CA SER A 54 -2.58 5.42 20.14
C SER A 54 -3.23 6.34 21.17
N ILE A 55 -3.82 7.47 20.74
CA ILE A 55 -4.53 8.40 21.61
C ILE A 55 -5.79 7.77 22.16
N SER A 56 -6.62 7.14 21.31
CA SER A 56 -7.89 6.52 21.71
C SER A 56 -7.70 5.32 22.66
N ASN A 57 -6.57 4.62 22.53
CA ASN A 57 -6.18 3.53 23.45
C ASN A 57 -5.35 4.00 24.63
N GLY A 58 -5.08 5.27 24.75
CA GLY A 58 -4.38 5.90 25.86
C GLY A 58 -5.30 6.27 27.04
N MET A 59 -4.87 7.26 27.78
CA MET A 59 -5.67 7.84 28.86
C MET A 59 -6.79 8.68 28.25
N ASN A 60 -8.04 8.37 28.64
CA ASN A 60 -9.23 9.05 28.15
C ASN A 60 -9.80 9.96 29.25
N ILE A 61 -9.91 11.25 28.97
CA ILE A 61 -10.56 12.23 29.84
C ILE A 61 -11.82 12.71 29.12
N SER A 62 -12.97 12.59 29.78
CA SER A 62 -14.20 13.21 29.28
C SER A 62 -14.76 14.16 30.33
N LEU A 63 -15.15 15.31 29.86
CA LEU A 63 -15.86 16.33 30.64
C LEU A 63 -17.15 16.65 29.88
N SER A 64 -18.26 16.55 30.56
CA SER A 64 -19.56 16.82 29.98
C SER A 64 -20.38 17.68 30.93
N THR A 65 -21.09 18.62 30.38
CA THR A 65 -22.10 19.38 31.12
C THR A 65 -23.32 18.54 31.48
N GLY A 66 -23.49 17.37 30.85
CA GLY A 66 -24.71 16.60 30.92
C GLY A 66 -25.90 17.37 30.34
N SER A 67 -27.11 17.06 30.86
CA SER A 67 -28.31 17.78 30.48
C SER A 67 -28.38 19.10 31.20
N ILE A 68 -28.70 20.17 30.46
CA ILE A 68 -29.08 21.48 31.01
C ILE A 68 -30.54 21.69 30.68
N ALA A 69 -31.37 21.76 31.70
CA ALA A 69 -32.83 21.96 31.52
C ALA A 69 -33.27 23.23 32.23
N PHE A 70 -34.02 24.05 31.51
CA PHE A 70 -34.70 25.25 32.02
C PHE A 70 -36.21 25.03 31.93
N SER A 71 -36.90 25.30 33.00
CA SER A 71 -38.38 25.33 33.01
C SER A 71 -38.85 26.73 33.36
N PHE A 72 -39.64 27.29 32.47
CA PHE A 72 -40.25 28.63 32.64
C PHE A 72 -41.72 28.45 33.07
N GLY A 73 -41.97 28.46 34.34
CA GLY A 73 -43.32 28.34 34.93
C GLY A 73 -43.33 28.92 36.34
N ASN A 74 -44.41 28.76 37.12
CA ASN A 74 -44.48 29.26 38.48
C ASN A 74 -43.25 28.84 39.32
N GLY A 75 -42.28 29.78 39.39
CA GLY A 75 -41.10 29.61 40.18
C GLY A 75 -39.84 29.14 39.43
N GLY A 76 -39.79 29.17 38.09
CA GLY A 76 -38.63 28.81 37.27
C GLY A 76 -37.67 27.76 37.85
N SER A 77 -37.32 26.73 37.10
CA SER A 77 -36.30 25.76 37.57
C SER A 77 -35.14 25.60 36.57
N PHE A 78 -33.97 25.39 37.08
CA PHE A 78 -32.74 25.10 36.35
C PHE A 78 -32.17 23.78 36.88
N ASN A 79 -31.87 22.86 35.96
CA ASN A 79 -31.16 21.62 36.26
C ASN A 79 -29.92 21.50 35.40
N PHE A 80 -28.81 21.12 36.03
CA PHE A 80 -27.51 20.94 35.41
C PHE A 80 -26.84 19.69 35.99
N SER A 81 -26.44 18.75 35.11
CA SER A 81 -25.90 17.45 35.52
C SER A 81 -24.52 17.21 34.95
N PRO A 82 -23.48 17.92 35.47
CA PRO A 82 -22.12 17.76 34.99
C PRO A 82 -21.57 16.36 35.33
N ASN A 83 -20.75 15.83 34.42
CA ASN A 83 -20.01 14.64 34.69
C ASN A 83 -18.58 14.76 34.15
N ALA A 84 -17.64 14.09 34.82
CA ALA A 84 -16.26 13.95 34.42
C ALA A 84 -15.86 12.48 34.54
N SER A 85 -15.10 11.99 33.58
CA SER A 85 -14.49 10.68 33.69
C SER A 85 -13.06 10.67 33.22
N LEU A 86 -12.24 9.88 33.92
CA LEU A 86 -10.86 9.58 33.58
C LEU A 86 -10.75 8.07 33.42
N GLY A 87 -10.46 7.61 32.22
CA GLY A 87 -10.24 6.19 31.92
C GLY A 87 -8.77 5.91 31.60
N ILE A 88 -8.24 4.84 32.18
CA ILE A 88 -6.89 4.35 31.93
C ILE A 88 -6.99 2.90 31.44
N PRO A 89 -7.22 2.67 30.12
CA PRO A 89 -7.40 1.33 29.55
C PRO A 89 -6.20 0.41 29.80
N ALA A 90 -4.99 0.98 29.86
CA ALA A 90 -3.75 0.23 30.12
C ALA A 90 -3.70 -0.41 31.52
N ALA A 91 -4.40 0.19 32.51
CA ALA A 91 -4.45 -0.29 33.88
C ALA A 91 -5.75 -1.07 34.13
N GLN A 92 -5.97 -2.15 33.39
CA GLN A 92 -7.17 -2.99 33.51
C GLN A 92 -8.47 -2.17 33.37
N ASN A 93 -8.50 -1.24 32.41
CA ASN A 93 -9.62 -0.34 32.17
C ASN A 93 -10.06 0.44 33.45
N LEU A 94 -9.09 0.82 34.28
CA LEU A 94 -9.37 1.63 35.45
C LEU A 94 -10.05 2.93 35.04
N ARG A 95 -11.22 3.19 35.62
CA ARG A 95 -12.02 4.36 35.33
C ARG A 95 -12.39 5.08 36.63
N PHE A 96 -12.14 6.37 36.66
CA PHE A 96 -12.63 7.28 37.68
C PHE A 96 -13.80 8.08 37.08
N THR A 97 -14.86 8.23 37.85
CA THR A 97 -16.03 9.00 37.44
C THR A 97 -16.41 9.98 38.52
N ALA A 98 -16.80 11.17 38.13
CA ALA A 98 -17.38 12.17 39.04
C ALA A 98 -18.64 12.73 38.34
N SER A 99 -19.77 12.76 39.04
CA SER A 99 -20.99 13.36 38.53
C SER A 99 -21.72 14.10 39.62
N SER A 100 -22.50 15.10 39.25
CA SER A 100 -23.32 15.85 40.18
C SER A 100 -24.62 16.25 39.54
N ASN A 101 -25.65 16.49 40.33
CA ASN A 101 -26.88 17.07 39.86
C ASN A 101 -27.14 18.39 40.62
N VAL A 102 -27.07 19.49 39.91
CA VAL A 102 -27.32 20.84 40.44
C VAL A 102 -28.70 21.29 39.98
N SER A 103 -29.54 21.57 40.92
CA SER A 103 -30.89 22.13 40.64
C SER A 103 -31.06 23.47 41.35
N ALA A 104 -31.67 24.42 40.67
CA ALA A 104 -32.07 25.69 41.29
C ALA A 104 -33.59 25.91 41.01
N ARG A 105 -34.29 26.26 42.06
CA ARG A 105 -35.74 26.58 41.98
C ARG A 105 -36.08 27.70 42.94
N ASN A 106 -36.82 28.69 42.50
CA ASN A 106 -37.25 29.84 43.32
C ASN A 106 -36.10 30.62 44.00
N GLY A 107 -34.90 30.63 43.41
CA GLY A 107 -33.73 31.30 43.99
C GLY A 107 -32.95 30.47 44.96
N GLU A 108 -33.39 29.28 45.32
CA GLU A 108 -32.60 28.30 46.07
C GLU A 108 -31.88 27.34 45.15
N SER A 109 -30.60 27.10 45.44
CA SER A 109 -29.78 26.14 44.68
C SER A 109 -29.52 24.92 45.57
N GLU A 110 -29.72 23.74 45.01
CA GLU A 110 -29.46 22.46 45.68
C GLU A 110 -28.55 21.58 44.83
N ILE A 111 -27.55 21.00 45.43
CA ILE A 111 -26.65 20.04 44.83
C ILE A 111 -27.02 18.65 45.37
N LYS A 112 -27.43 17.75 44.48
CA LYS A 112 -27.88 16.40 44.81
C LYS A 112 -27.07 15.35 44.04
N ASN A 113 -27.05 14.13 44.57
CA ASN A 113 -26.47 12.95 43.91
C ASN A 113 -25.09 13.21 43.34
N THR A 114 -24.25 13.94 44.10
CA THR A 114 -22.84 14.09 43.73
C THR A 114 -22.12 12.79 43.97
N SER A 115 -21.63 12.12 42.94
CA SER A 115 -21.01 10.83 43.05
C SER A 115 -19.55 10.86 42.57
N LEU A 116 -18.71 10.15 43.27
CA LEU A 116 -17.35 9.81 42.92
C LEU A 116 -17.26 8.29 42.82
N GLY A 117 -16.81 7.78 41.66
CA GLY A 117 -16.74 6.34 41.44
C GLY A 117 -15.39 5.91 40.87
N VAL A 118 -15.01 4.69 41.20
CA VAL A 118 -13.90 3.98 40.58
C VAL A 118 -14.37 2.61 40.11
N SER A 119 -13.99 2.22 38.93
CA SER A 119 -14.23 0.88 38.40
C SER A 119 -12.98 0.31 37.77
N VAL A 120 -12.83 -1.01 37.88
CA VAL A 120 -11.69 -1.75 37.32
C VAL A 120 -12.20 -3.08 36.78
N ASP A 121 -11.68 -3.48 35.63
CA ASP A 121 -11.95 -4.79 35.03
C ASP A 121 -10.87 -5.78 35.55
N ILE A 122 -11.24 -6.64 36.49
CA ILE A 122 -10.33 -7.64 37.03
C ILE A 122 -9.96 -8.67 35.98
N TYR A 123 -10.93 -9.01 35.12
CA TYR A 123 -10.76 -9.93 34.02
C TYR A 123 -11.61 -9.45 32.82
N SER A 124 -10.96 -9.09 31.72
CA SER A 124 -11.63 -8.63 30.50
C SER A 124 -10.73 -8.80 29.27
N SER A 125 -11.29 -8.70 28.08
CA SER A 125 -10.57 -8.70 26.80
C SER A 125 -10.00 -7.32 26.43
N VAL A 126 -10.31 -6.26 27.16
CA VAL A 126 -10.01 -4.86 26.79
C VAL A 126 -8.52 -4.61 26.57
N ARG A 127 -7.67 -5.22 27.38
CA ARG A 127 -6.22 -5.08 27.22
C ARG A 127 -5.72 -5.73 25.92
N GLU A 128 -6.17 -6.93 25.66
CA GLU A 128 -5.80 -7.69 24.45
C GLU A 128 -6.37 -7.05 23.19
N GLU A 129 -7.61 -6.60 23.22
CA GLU A 129 -8.26 -5.87 22.10
C GLU A 129 -7.48 -4.60 21.78
N ARG A 130 -7.03 -3.88 22.79
CA ARG A 130 -6.18 -2.71 22.63
C ARG A 130 -4.82 -3.05 21.98
N GLU A 131 -4.15 -4.09 22.45
CA GLU A 131 -2.88 -4.56 21.87
C GLU A 131 -3.09 -4.95 20.39
N ILE A 132 -4.17 -5.66 20.09
CA ILE A 132 -4.54 -6.03 18.72
C ILE A 132 -4.79 -4.78 17.86
N ALA A 133 -5.51 -3.79 18.37
CA ALA A 133 -5.77 -2.54 17.66
C ALA A 133 -4.47 -1.77 17.33
N LEU A 134 -3.53 -1.72 18.28
CA LEU A 134 -2.22 -1.11 18.06
C LEU A 134 -1.42 -1.88 17.00
N LEU A 135 -1.32 -3.21 17.11
CA LEU A 135 -0.64 -4.06 16.12
C LEU A 135 -1.23 -3.91 14.72
N LYS A 136 -2.56 -3.88 14.59
CA LYS A 136 -3.22 -3.63 13.30
C LYS A 136 -2.90 -2.26 12.72
N SER A 137 -2.83 -1.23 13.56
CA SER A 137 -2.51 0.11 13.10
C SER A 137 -1.03 0.28 12.70
N GLU A 138 -0.13 -0.38 13.42
CA GLU A 138 1.30 -0.46 13.05
C GLU A 138 1.49 -1.21 11.75
N ARG A 139 0.78 -2.34 11.57
CA ARG A 139 0.78 -3.10 10.32
C ARG A 139 0.28 -2.28 9.14
N ALA A 140 -0.84 -1.58 9.30
CA ALA A 140 -1.38 -0.71 8.25
C ALA A 140 -0.41 0.41 7.84
N LEU A 141 0.35 0.95 8.80
CA LEU A 141 1.41 1.92 8.49
C LEU A 141 2.58 1.28 7.74
N LEU A 142 2.99 0.07 8.14
CA LEU A 142 4.03 -0.69 7.46
C LEU A 142 3.63 -0.99 6.02
N GLU A 143 2.41 -1.50 5.81
CA GLU A 143 1.87 -1.80 4.47
C GLU A 143 1.80 -0.55 3.60
N ALA A 144 1.29 0.56 4.11
CA ALA A 144 1.25 1.81 3.36
C ALA A 144 2.65 2.31 2.93
N ARG A 145 3.69 2.09 3.76
CA ARG A 145 5.08 2.42 3.40
C ARG A 145 5.62 1.47 2.33
N ARG A 146 5.36 0.17 2.46
CA ARG A 146 5.74 -0.84 1.46
C ARG A 146 5.07 -0.55 0.12
N ASP A 147 3.78 -0.19 0.13
CA ASP A 147 3.05 0.20 -1.08
C ASP A 147 3.67 1.41 -1.75
N LEU A 148 4.11 2.40 -0.98
CA LEU A 148 4.81 3.57 -1.54
C LEU A 148 6.17 3.16 -2.15
N GLN A 149 6.96 2.33 -1.47
CA GLN A 149 8.24 1.82 -2.00
C GLN A 149 8.04 1.01 -3.27
N ASN A 150 7.08 0.08 -3.27
CA ASN A 150 6.71 -0.70 -4.45
C ASN A 150 6.16 0.20 -5.56
N GLY A 151 5.46 1.28 -5.20
CA GLY A 151 5.00 2.30 -6.14
C GLY A 151 6.15 2.94 -6.91
N PHE A 152 7.24 3.32 -6.25
CA PHE A 152 8.44 3.82 -6.92
C PHE A 152 9.06 2.79 -7.86
N VAL A 153 9.21 1.54 -7.42
CA VAL A 153 9.79 0.46 -8.22
C VAL A 153 8.92 0.13 -9.44
N ASN A 154 7.61 0.11 -9.27
CA ASN A 154 6.67 -0.11 -10.38
C ASN A 154 6.69 1.04 -11.39
N MET A 155 6.74 2.29 -10.92
CA MET A 155 6.84 3.47 -11.78
C MET A 155 8.16 3.49 -12.56
N GLU A 156 9.26 3.06 -11.94
CA GLU A 156 10.54 2.90 -12.62
C GLU A 156 10.45 1.84 -13.71
N SER A 157 9.82 0.70 -13.43
CA SER A 157 9.58 -0.35 -14.43
C SER A 157 8.72 0.15 -15.60
N GLU A 158 7.69 0.96 -15.31
CA GLU A 158 6.84 1.57 -16.34
C GLU A 158 7.63 2.55 -17.21
N PHE A 159 8.45 3.41 -16.60
CA PHE A 159 9.35 4.32 -17.29
C PHE A 159 10.27 3.59 -18.26
N TYR A 160 10.95 2.54 -17.81
CA TYR A 160 11.84 1.75 -18.66
C TYR A 160 11.08 0.95 -19.72
N THR A 161 9.86 0.51 -19.45
CA THR A 161 9.02 -0.15 -20.44
C THR A 161 8.62 0.82 -21.58
N LYS A 162 8.27 2.07 -21.25
CA LYS A 162 7.99 3.11 -22.25
C LYS A 162 9.23 3.43 -23.07
N LEU A 163 10.37 3.58 -22.42
CA LEU A 163 11.64 3.81 -23.09
C LEU A 163 12.03 2.66 -24.05
N LYS A 164 11.81 1.41 -23.62
CA LYS A 164 11.97 0.22 -24.48
C LYS A 164 11.11 0.30 -25.75
N ASN A 165 9.82 0.67 -25.59
CA ASN A 165 8.92 0.84 -26.74
C ASN A 165 9.45 1.88 -27.74
N LEU A 166 10.03 2.99 -27.29
CA LEU A 166 10.67 3.97 -28.18
C LEU A 166 11.83 3.36 -28.96
N PHE A 167 12.68 2.55 -28.33
CA PHE A 167 13.74 1.83 -29.02
C PHE A 167 13.23 0.81 -30.03
N GLU A 168 12.15 0.12 -29.73
CA GLU A 168 11.51 -0.83 -30.67
C GLU A 168 10.97 -0.12 -31.92
N ILE A 169 10.35 1.06 -31.74
CA ILE A 169 9.88 1.88 -32.88
C ILE A 169 11.09 2.39 -33.68
N ALA A 170 12.16 2.84 -33.02
CA ALA A 170 13.38 3.25 -33.69
C ALA A 170 14.00 2.12 -34.57
N SER A 171 14.03 0.90 -34.05
CA SER A 171 14.47 -0.28 -34.82
C SER A 171 13.59 -0.56 -36.05
N LYS A 172 12.26 -0.37 -35.94
CA LYS A 172 11.33 -0.47 -37.09
C LYS A 172 11.64 0.59 -38.15
N ILE A 173 11.91 1.84 -37.76
CA ILE A 173 12.29 2.93 -38.68
C ILE A 173 13.53 2.54 -39.48
N ILE A 174 14.59 2.10 -38.77
CA ILE A 174 15.84 1.72 -39.42
C ILE A 174 15.66 0.58 -40.40
N THR A 175 14.84 -0.42 -40.04
CA THR A 175 14.52 -1.56 -40.89
C THR A 175 13.69 -1.15 -42.11
N ALA A 176 12.66 -0.30 -41.91
CA ALA A 176 11.84 0.21 -42.99
C ALA A 176 12.64 1.09 -43.98
N GLN A 177 13.57 1.92 -43.48
CA GLN A 177 14.48 2.71 -44.30
C GLN A 177 15.37 1.84 -45.18
N LYS A 178 15.84 0.69 -44.64
CA LYS A 178 16.60 -0.28 -45.44
C LYS A 178 15.75 -0.85 -46.57
N SER A 179 14.56 -1.35 -46.24
CA SER A 179 13.63 -1.92 -47.24
C SER A 179 13.30 -0.91 -48.36
N LEU A 180 13.01 0.33 -47.96
CA LEU A 180 12.76 1.41 -48.91
C LEU A 180 13.95 1.65 -49.83
N TYR A 181 15.18 1.66 -49.30
CA TYR A 181 16.38 1.82 -50.09
C TYR A 181 16.57 0.68 -51.08
N GLU A 182 16.42 -0.57 -50.66
CA GLU A 182 16.54 -1.77 -51.51
C GLU A 182 15.49 -1.77 -52.64
N HIS A 183 14.21 -1.54 -52.33
CA HIS A 183 13.17 -1.50 -53.35
C HIS A 183 13.29 -0.30 -54.30
N ARG A 184 13.82 0.84 -53.84
CA ARG A 184 14.14 1.98 -54.75
C ARG A 184 15.24 1.61 -55.71
N LEU A 185 16.30 0.93 -55.28
CA LEU A 185 17.35 0.46 -56.18
C LEU A 185 16.79 -0.50 -57.24
N GLU A 186 16.02 -1.50 -56.83
CA GLU A 186 15.38 -2.44 -57.76
C GLU A 186 14.41 -1.74 -58.75
N PHE A 187 13.71 -0.72 -58.25
CA PHE A 187 12.82 0.07 -59.10
C PHE A 187 13.61 0.90 -60.15
N ASP A 188 14.71 1.52 -59.71
CA ASP A 188 15.58 2.27 -60.62
C ASP A 188 16.30 1.36 -61.64
N GLU A 189 16.68 0.13 -61.24
CA GLU A 189 17.19 -0.87 -62.20
C GLU A 189 16.16 -1.19 -63.29
N LEU A 190 14.86 -1.37 -62.95
CA LEU A 190 13.80 -1.59 -63.94
C LEU A 190 13.65 -0.41 -64.89
N ARG A 191 13.84 0.83 -64.39
CA ARG A 191 13.82 2.04 -65.25
C ARG A 191 14.99 2.04 -66.22
N VAL A 192 16.19 1.70 -65.75
CA VAL A 192 17.41 1.64 -66.61
C VAL A 192 17.30 0.51 -67.64
N GLN A 193 16.69 -0.63 -67.27
CA GLN A 193 16.42 -1.75 -68.17
C GLN A 193 15.34 -1.46 -69.22
N GLY A 194 14.69 -0.29 -69.17
CA GLY A 194 13.70 0.14 -70.13
C GLY A 194 12.33 -0.51 -69.97
N TYR A 195 11.98 -1.01 -68.80
CA TYR A 195 10.63 -1.57 -68.59
C TYR A 195 9.58 -0.48 -68.73
N SER A 196 8.50 -0.82 -69.48
CA SER A 196 7.36 0.09 -69.61
C SER A 196 6.64 0.32 -68.32
N ALA A 197 6.25 1.56 -68.03
CA ALA A 197 5.43 1.94 -66.89
C ALA A 197 4.05 1.21 -66.85
N ALA A 198 3.63 0.64 -67.97
CA ALA A 198 2.41 -0.18 -68.10
C ALA A 198 2.66 -1.65 -67.68
N SER A 199 3.93 -2.10 -67.55
CA SER A 199 4.21 -3.50 -67.22
C SER A 199 3.84 -3.81 -65.76
N SER A 200 3.37 -5.02 -65.52
CA SER A 200 2.99 -5.48 -64.19
C SER A 200 4.19 -5.41 -63.23
N LYS A 201 5.39 -5.81 -63.69
CA LYS A 201 6.61 -5.79 -62.86
C LYS A 201 6.99 -4.38 -62.40
N TYR A 202 6.92 -3.39 -63.30
CA TYR A 202 7.20 -1.99 -63.01
C TYR A 202 6.20 -1.45 -61.99
N ARG A 203 4.88 -1.69 -62.19
CA ARG A 203 3.83 -1.22 -61.24
C ARG A 203 3.91 -1.87 -59.89
N LEU A 204 4.20 -3.18 -59.80
CA LEU A 204 4.39 -3.86 -58.51
C LEU A 204 5.54 -3.24 -57.73
N LYS A 205 6.68 -3.03 -58.38
CA LYS A 205 7.83 -2.43 -57.70
C LYS A 205 7.59 -0.96 -57.30
N GLN A 206 6.87 -0.20 -58.12
CA GLN A 206 6.41 1.14 -57.76
C GLN A 206 5.51 1.15 -56.54
N MET A 207 4.59 0.15 -56.42
CA MET A 207 3.72 0.00 -55.25
C MET A 207 4.51 -0.39 -54.02
N GLU A 208 5.51 -1.27 -54.11
CA GLU A 208 6.40 -1.65 -53.00
C GLU A 208 7.16 -0.42 -52.48
N VAL A 209 7.75 0.38 -53.33
CA VAL A 209 8.43 1.63 -52.92
C VAL A 209 7.47 2.59 -52.23
N ALA A 210 6.25 2.78 -52.78
CA ALA A 210 5.26 3.66 -52.18
C ALA A 210 4.78 3.13 -50.81
N SER A 211 4.67 1.81 -50.66
CA SER A 211 4.33 1.18 -49.37
C SER A 211 5.42 1.42 -48.34
N ASP A 212 6.70 1.21 -48.71
CA ASP A 212 7.83 1.42 -47.81
C ASP A 212 8.00 2.89 -47.43
N GLU A 213 7.77 3.82 -48.33
CA GLU A 213 7.75 5.27 -48.03
C GLU A 213 6.70 5.57 -46.95
N HIS A 214 5.52 4.96 -47.11
CA HIS A 214 4.43 5.13 -46.16
C HIS A 214 4.76 4.50 -44.79
N ASP A 215 5.37 3.33 -44.75
CA ASP A 215 5.78 2.66 -43.52
C ASP A 215 6.83 3.48 -42.76
N VAL A 216 7.83 4.05 -43.46
CA VAL A 216 8.82 4.94 -42.82
C VAL A 216 8.15 6.17 -42.23
N GLU A 217 7.17 6.77 -42.93
CA GLU A 217 6.44 7.94 -42.45
C GLU A 217 5.57 7.58 -41.24
N ILE A 218 4.86 6.48 -41.27
CA ILE A 218 4.04 5.97 -40.16
C ILE A 218 4.90 5.78 -38.90
N TYR A 219 6.01 5.04 -39.00
CA TYR A 219 6.86 4.79 -37.82
C TYR A 219 7.56 6.06 -37.27
N ARG A 220 7.89 7.02 -38.18
CA ARG A 220 8.41 8.32 -37.68
C ARG A 220 7.37 9.12 -36.93
N HIS A 221 6.13 9.19 -37.44
CA HIS A 221 5.02 9.83 -36.72
C HIS A 221 4.69 9.13 -35.42
N GLU A 222 4.76 7.79 -35.42
CA GLU A 222 4.58 7.01 -34.17
C GLU A 222 5.66 7.34 -33.15
N LEU A 223 6.93 7.34 -33.54
CA LEU A 223 8.05 7.68 -32.65
C LEU A 223 7.90 9.11 -32.10
N GLU A 224 7.59 10.08 -32.97
CA GLU A 224 7.40 11.47 -32.57
C GLU A 224 6.26 11.62 -31.56
N ARG A 225 5.13 10.95 -31.79
CA ARG A 225 3.97 10.98 -30.90
C ARG A 225 4.33 10.38 -29.53
N GLU A 226 4.88 9.17 -29.51
CA GLU A 226 5.23 8.48 -28.26
C GLU A 226 6.31 9.22 -27.49
N THR A 227 7.29 9.80 -28.19
CA THR A 227 8.33 10.62 -27.55
C THR A 227 7.76 11.90 -26.93
N LYS A 228 6.80 12.57 -27.61
CA LYS A 228 6.11 13.74 -27.05
C LYS A 228 5.33 13.40 -25.78
N ILE A 229 4.61 12.27 -25.79
CA ILE A 229 3.86 11.79 -24.64
C ILE A 229 4.82 11.49 -23.49
N PHE A 230 5.87 10.75 -23.74
CA PHE A 230 6.85 10.38 -22.74
C PHE A 230 7.60 11.59 -22.15
N ALA A 231 7.99 12.55 -22.99
CA ALA A 231 8.61 13.80 -22.52
C ALA A 231 7.65 14.60 -21.62
N GLN A 232 6.36 14.68 -21.99
CA GLN A 232 5.34 15.35 -21.17
C GLN A 232 5.16 14.65 -19.81
N GLU A 233 5.13 13.33 -19.77
CA GLU A 233 5.06 12.56 -18.51
C GLU A 233 6.30 12.79 -17.63
N CYS A 234 7.47 12.97 -18.25
CA CYS A 234 8.69 13.37 -17.56
C CYS A 234 8.74 14.85 -17.16
N GLY A 235 7.69 15.64 -17.45
CA GLY A 235 7.64 17.07 -17.15
C GLY A 235 8.58 17.93 -18.02
N MET A 236 9.03 17.39 -19.15
CA MET A 236 9.92 18.09 -20.07
C MET A 236 9.14 18.69 -21.24
N LYS A 237 9.63 19.82 -21.74
CA LYS A 237 9.17 20.33 -23.04
C LYS A 237 9.88 19.55 -24.15
N TYR A 238 9.10 19.03 -25.09
CA TYR A 238 9.65 18.43 -26.31
C TYR A 238 10.15 19.55 -27.23
N ASP A 239 11.46 19.64 -27.43
CA ASP A 239 12.11 20.63 -28.29
C ASP A 239 13.23 19.98 -29.12
N PHE A 240 12.94 18.82 -29.70
CA PHE A 240 13.88 18.07 -30.54
C PHE A 240 13.46 18.18 -32.00
N SER A 241 14.45 18.35 -32.88
CA SER A 241 14.24 18.38 -34.33
C SER A 241 13.97 16.99 -34.91
N ASP A 242 14.54 15.95 -34.30
CA ASP A 242 14.30 14.54 -34.61
C ASP A 242 14.05 13.78 -33.31
N ALA A 243 12.98 12.97 -33.29
CA ALA A 243 12.64 12.12 -32.15
C ALA A 243 13.74 11.08 -31.82
N MET A 244 14.56 10.69 -32.78
CA MET A 244 15.70 9.80 -32.57
C MET A 244 16.78 10.41 -31.64
N GLU A 245 16.93 11.74 -31.64
CA GLU A 245 17.87 12.45 -30.77
C GLU A 245 17.51 12.39 -29.29
N PHE A 246 16.24 12.13 -29.00
CA PHE A 246 15.76 11.97 -27.63
C PHE A 246 16.22 10.66 -26.99
N LEU A 247 16.50 9.63 -27.78
CA LEU A 247 16.84 8.31 -27.27
C LEU A 247 18.23 8.30 -26.63
N PRO A 248 18.38 7.79 -25.40
CA PRO A 248 19.69 7.71 -24.76
C PRO A 248 20.61 6.70 -25.51
N THR A 249 21.86 7.06 -25.63
CA THR A 249 22.86 6.22 -26.31
C THR A 249 23.39 5.10 -25.43
N LYS A 250 23.21 5.21 -24.10
CA LYS A 250 23.65 4.23 -23.09
C LYS A 250 22.58 4.06 -22.02
N ILE A 251 22.45 2.83 -21.54
CA ILE A 251 21.62 2.46 -20.41
C ILE A 251 22.55 2.04 -19.26
N PRO A 252 22.24 2.37 -17.98
CA PRO A 252 23.02 1.93 -16.84
C PRO A 252 23.16 0.40 -16.79
N GLU A 253 24.37 -0.08 -16.59
CA GLU A 253 24.61 -1.50 -16.36
C GLU A 253 24.22 -1.85 -14.92
N VAL A 254 23.34 -2.83 -14.75
CA VAL A 254 22.93 -3.35 -13.45
C VAL A 254 23.24 -4.84 -13.35
N ALA A 255 23.60 -5.29 -12.15
CA ALA A 255 23.73 -6.72 -11.89
C ALA A 255 22.33 -7.35 -11.83
N ALA A 256 22.21 -8.58 -12.32
CA ALA A 256 20.97 -9.33 -12.21
C ALA A 256 20.65 -9.65 -10.75
N ALA A 257 19.42 -9.41 -10.32
CA ALA A 257 18.92 -9.87 -9.04
C ALA A 257 18.78 -11.39 -9.08
N ASP A 258 19.46 -12.08 -8.18
CA ASP A 258 19.28 -13.52 -8.00
C ASP A 258 18.21 -13.78 -6.96
N ILE A 259 17.12 -14.37 -7.42
CA ILE A 259 15.98 -14.70 -6.54
C ILE A 259 16.36 -15.67 -5.43
N LEU A 260 17.39 -16.49 -5.61
CA LEU A 260 17.88 -17.42 -4.59
C LEU A 260 18.48 -16.72 -3.36
N ASN A 261 18.80 -15.44 -3.47
CA ASN A 261 19.28 -14.64 -2.34
C ASN A 261 18.14 -14.09 -1.45
N PHE A 262 16.90 -14.39 -1.78
CA PHE A 262 15.73 -13.95 -1.02
C PHE A 262 15.12 -15.11 -0.25
N ASP A 263 14.83 -14.88 1.03
CA ASP A 263 14.21 -15.88 1.90
C ASP A 263 12.71 -16.03 1.61
N GLU A 264 12.19 -17.26 1.69
CA GLU A 264 10.75 -17.56 1.57
C GLU A 264 9.90 -16.75 2.55
N GLU A 265 10.41 -16.51 3.77
CA GLU A 265 9.71 -15.77 4.82
C GLU A 265 9.46 -14.31 4.43
N ASN A 266 10.31 -13.74 3.57
CA ASN A 266 10.20 -12.38 3.05
C ASN A 266 9.36 -12.29 1.78
N PHE A 267 8.89 -13.41 1.24
CA PHE A 267 7.94 -13.38 0.12
C PHE A 267 6.64 -12.72 0.58
N ALA A 268 6.20 -11.68 -0.14
CA ALA A 268 5.12 -10.80 0.32
C ALA A 268 3.82 -11.53 0.65
N GLU A 269 3.45 -12.55 -0.13
CA GLU A 269 2.26 -13.37 0.13
C GLU A 269 2.43 -14.26 1.36
N THR A 270 3.60 -14.88 1.54
CA THR A 270 3.89 -15.74 2.70
C THR A 270 3.88 -14.91 3.98
N GLU A 271 4.58 -13.76 3.99
CA GLU A 271 4.64 -12.85 5.12
C GLU A 271 3.24 -12.36 5.51
N SER A 272 2.42 -11.95 4.53
CA SER A 272 1.04 -11.51 4.76
C SER A 272 0.14 -12.62 5.30
N ALA A 273 0.24 -13.85 4.77
CA ALA A 273 -0.54 -15.00 5.25
C ALA A 273 -0.16 -15.39 6.69
N VAL A 274 1.14 -15.41 6.99
CA VAL A 274 1.65 -15.69 8.35
C VAL A 274 1.21 -14.60 9.33
N TRP A 275 1.30 -13.32 8.94
CA TRP A 275 0.84 -12.23 9.78
C TRP A 275 -0.67 -12.31 10.05
N THR A 276 -1.47 -12.61 9.03
CA THR A 276 -2.93 -12.78 9.14
C THR A 276 -3.29 -13.90 10.11
N ASN A 277 -2.65 -15.05 10.00
CA ASN A 277 -2.84 -16.17 10.94
C ASN A 277 -2.46 -15.76 12.37
N LYS A 278 -1.32 -15.07 12.56
CA LYS A 278 -0.84 -14.60 13.86
C LYS A 278 -1.83 -13.63 14.53
N ILE A 279 -2.33 -12.64 13.78
CA ILE A 279 -3.26 -11.64 14.34
C ILE A 279 -4.64 -12.27 14.64
N ASN A 280 -5.13 -13.15 13.78
CA ASN A 280 -6.40 -13.85 13.99
C ASN A 280 -6.33 -14.83 15.17
N SER A 281 -5.20 -15.52 15.35
CA SER A 281 -4.93 -16.32 16.53
C SER A 281 -4.97 -15.48 17.82
N LYS A 282 -4.37 -14.26 17.81
CA LYS A 282 -4.47 -13.33 18.94
C LYS A 282 -5.91 -12.87 19.18
N ILE A 283 -6.68 -12.59 18.14
CA ILE A 283 -8.10 -12.21 18.24
C ILE A 283 -8.89 -13.34 18.89
N ARG A 284 -8.74 -14.58 18.43
CA ARG A 284 -9.39 -15.76 19.02
C ARG A 284 -8.99 -15.97 20.50
N ALA A 285 -7.71 -15.73 20.82
CA ALA A 285 -7.21 -15.84 22.19
C ALA A 285 -7.74 -14.71 23.10
N ALA A 286 -7.96 -13.53 22.54
CA ALA A 286 -8.51 -12.37 23.25
C ALA A 286 -10.01 -12.50 23.53
N ASP A 287 -10.75 -13.31 22.75
CA ASP A 287 -12.17 -13.59 22.96
C ASP A 287 -12.40 -14.43 24.22
N LYS A 288 -12.33 -13.75 25.37
CA LYS A 288 -12.45 -14.40 26.68
C LYS A 288 -13.90 -14.83 26.94
N ALA A 289 -14.03 -16.01 27.56
CA ALA A 289 -15.33 -16.58 27.86
C ALA A 289 -16.14 -15.74 28.83
N PHE A 290 -15.49 -14.99 29.73
CA PHE A 290 -16.19 -14.14 30.70
C PHE A 290 -15.39 -12.85 30.99
N SER A 291 -16.09 -11.85 31.48
CA SER A 291 -15.51 -10.62 32.04
C SER A 291 -16.01 -10.42 33.46
N LEU A 292 -15.14 -9.91 34.33
CA LEU A 292 -15.42 -9.58 35.70
C LEU A 292 -14.96 -8.15 35.96
N SER A 293 -15.89 -7.27 36.33
CA SER A 293 -15.57 -5.91 36.77
C SER A 293 -15.99 -5.69 38.24
N VAL A 294 -15.29 -4.79 38.90
CA VAL A 294 -15.63 -4.31 40.23
C VAL A 294 -15.66 -2.80 40.20
N ASN A 295 -16.66 -2.27 40.90
CA ASN A 295 -16.82 -0.82 41.05
C ASN A 295 -17.04 -0.46 42.51
N ALA A 296 -16.53 0.69 42.91
CA ALA A 296 -16.83 1.32 44.16
C ALA A 296 -17.15 2.80 43.93
N GLY A 297 -18.10 3.31 44.71
CA GLY A 297 -18.53 4.70 44.58
C GLY A 297 -18.97 5.29 45.89
N TYR A 298 -18.85 6.61 46.00
CA TYR A 298 -19.42 7.40 47.05
C TYR A 298 -20.36 8.42 46.47
N THR A 299 -21.60 8.46 46.97
CA THR A 299 -22.61 9.42 46.51
C THR A 299 -23.06 10.29 47.67
N PHE A 300 -22.80 11.58 47.55
CA PHE A 300 -23.23 12.62 48.49
C PHE A 300 -24.67 13.01 48.24
N ALA A 301 -25.47 13.18 49.30
CA ALA A 301 -26.85 13.57 49.26
C ALA A 301 -27.71 12.72 48.28
N ASN A 302 -27.52 11.40 48.35
CA ASN A 302 -28.32 10.45 47.56
C ASN A 302 -29.77 10.44 48.06
N THR A 303 -30.72 10.38 47.15
CA THR A 303 -32.13 10.24 47.49
C THR A 303 -32.39 8.76 47.78
N VAL A 304 -32.61 8.44 49.06
CA VAL A 304 -32.90 7.08 49.49
C VAL A 304 -34.43 6.99 49.76
N ASN A 305 -35.10 6.07 49.06
CA ASN A 305 -36.46 5.72 49.39
C ASN A 305 -36.47 4.83 50.65
N SER A 306 -36.90 5.36 51.78
CA SER A 306 -37.12 4.53 52.93
C SER A 306 -38.37 3.67 52.72
N PHE A 307 -38.18 2.38 52.64
CA PHE A 307 -39.31 1.41 52.50
C PHE A 307 -40.24 1.39 53.70
N MET A 308 -39.80 1.91 54.87
CA MET A 308 -40.64 1.91 56.08
C MET A 308 -41.49 3.15 56.27
N THR A 309 -41.04 4.29 55.75
CA THR A 309 -41.72 5.57 56.01
C THR A 309 -42.35 6.21 54.78
N ASN A 310 -42.15 5.67 53.59
CA ASN A 310 -42.48 6.30 52.31
C ASN A 310 -41.94 7.75 52.17
N ALA A 311 -40.98 8.13 53.02
CA ALA A 311 -40.34 9.43 52.95
C ALA A 311 -39.06 9.36 52.12
N MET A 312 -38.80 10.38 51.30
CA MET A 312 -37.52 10.59 50.67
C MET A 312 -36.57 11.16 51.70
N GLU A 313 -35.60 10.38 52.11
CA GLU A 313 -34.50 10.82 52.94
C GLU A 313 -33.24 11.04 52.06
N TYR A 314 -32.51 12.10 52.41
CA TYR A 314 -31.22 12.37 51.75
C TYR A 314 -30.11 11.94 52.66
N GLY A 315 -29.25 11.12 52.16
CA GLY A 315 -28.10 10.64 52.91
C GLY A 315 -26.93 10.28 52.00
N ASP A 316 -25.76 10.29 52.55
CA ASP A 316 -24.56 9.84 51.82
C ASP A 316 -24.52 8.31 51.75
N THR A 317 -24.14 7.79 50.61
CA THR A 317 -24.05 6.35 50.38
C THR A 317 -22.70 5.92 49.84
N ILE A 318 -22.27 4.75 50.24
CA ILE A 318 -21.16 4.04 49.66
C ILE A 318 -21.70 2.86 48.88
N ASP A 319 -21.39 2.79 47.60
CA ASP A 319 -21.81 1.73 46.71
C ASP A 319 -20.59 0.86 46.36
N ILE A 320 -20.72 -0.44 46.51
CA ILE A 320 -19.73 -1.42 46.05
C ILE A 320 -20.45 -2.44 45.20
N GLY A 321 -19.96 -2.66 44.01
CA GLY A 321 -20.58 -3.57 43.08
C GLY A 321 -19.57 -4.44 42.33
N SER A 322 -20.08 -5.57 41.83
CA SER A 322 -19.36 -6.43 40.90
C SER A 322 -20.30 -6.87 39.80
N SER A 323 -19.79 -6.97 38.57
CA SER A 323 -20.52 -7.53 37.45
C SER A 323 -19.70 -8.62 36.77
N LEU A 324 -20.37 -9.76 36.52
CA LEU A 324 -19.87 -10.89 35.78
C LEU A 324 -20.69 -11.01 34.50
N SER A 325 -20.02 -11.02 33.36
CA SER A 325 -20.65 -11.29 32.07
C SER A 325 -19.98 -12.50 31.42
N TRP A 326 -20.74 -13.51 31.10
CA TRP A 326 -20.28 -14.70 30.38
C TRP A 326 -20.86 -14.68 28.97
N GLN A 327 -20.15 -14.04 28.07
CA GLN A 327 -20.63 -13.76 26.71
C GLN A 327 -21.07 -14.99 25.94
N LYS A 328 -20.28 -16.11 26.02
CA LYS A 328 -20.57 -17.36 25.32
C LYS A 328 -21.84 -18.08 25.80
N THR A 329 -22.34 -17.75 26.98
CA THR A 329 -23.56 -18.36 27.53
C THR A 329 -24.73 -17.38 27.62
N GLY A 330 -24.49 -16.12 27.36
CA GLY A 330 -25.48 -15.07 27.56
C GLY A 330 -25.85 -14.85 29.03
N LEU A 331 -25.01 -15.31 29.96
CA LEU A 331 -25.17 -15.15 31.39
C LEU A 331 -24.58 -13.80 31.80
N GLN A 332 -25.38 -13.00 32.48
CA GLN A 332 -24.93 -11.79 33.15
C GLN A 332 -25.44 -11.83 34.59
N ALA A 333 -24.56 -11.59 35.52
CA ALA A 333 -24.88 -11.47 36.92
C ALA A 333 -24.24 -10.21 37.49
N SER A 334 -24.99 -9.46 38.29
CA SER A 334 -24.40 -8.37 39.05
C SER A 334 -24.82 -8.44 40.49
N ALA A 335 -23.93 -8.10 41.40
CA ALA A 335 -24.15 -7.98 42.81
C ALA A 335 -23.66 -6.61 43.27
N GLY A 336 -24.43 -5.91 44.06
CA GLY A 336 -24.06 -4.62 44.62
C GLY A 336 -24.64 -4.44 46.04
N VAL A 337 -23.93 -3.68 46.79
CA VAL A 337 -24.31 -3.28 48.14
C VAL A 337 -24.18 -1.78 48.24
N SER A 338 -25.21 -1.13 48.71
CA SER A 338 -25.25 0.29 48.98
C SER A 338 -25.47 0.49 50.46
N PHE A 339 -24.59 1.19 51.18
CA PHE A 339 -24.71 1.48 52.59
C PHE A 339 -24.85 2.98 52.82
N PRO A 340 -25.84 3.41 53.62
CA PRO A 340 -25.83 4.78 54.12
C PRO A 340 -24.64 4.99 55.08
N THR A 341 -24.03 6.16 55.02
CA THR A 341 -22.88 6.51 55.89
C THR A 341 -23.31 6.93 57.31
N ASP A 342 -24.59 7.18 57.48
CA ASP A 342 -25.18 7.41 58.84
C ASP A 342 -25.31 6.07 59.58
N PHE A 343 -24.38 5.80 60.47
CA PHE A 343 -24.38 4.57 61.27
C PHE A 343 -25.55 4.48 62.28
N GLY A 344 -26.29 5.57 62.51
CA GLY A 344 -27.50 5.55 63.34
C GLY A 344 -28.70 4.86 62.67
N ASN A 345 -28.73 4.85 61.31
CA ASN A 345 -29.73 4.22 60.46
C ASN A 345 -29.10 3.28 59.44
N PHE A 346 -28.26 2.36 59.88
CA PHE A 346 -27.52 1.45 58.99
C PHE A 346 -28.44 0.40 58.40
N HIS A 347 -28.97 0.68 57.20
CA HIS A 347 -29.79 -0.26 56.41
C HIS A 347 -29.14 -0.50 55.04
N PRO A 348 -28.26 -1.51 54.94
CA PRO A 348 -27.64 -1.84 53.64
C PRO A 348 -28.67 -2.32 52.63
N LEU A 349 -28.61 -1.78 51.41
CA LEU A 349 -29.45 -2.22 50.30
C LEU A 349 -28.64 -3.16 49.39
N TYR A 350 -29.07 -4.41 49.30
CA TYR A 350 -28.48 -5.41 48.42
C TYR A 350 -29.23 -5.39 47.09
N LYS A 351 -28.45 -5.29 45.97
CA LYS A 351 -28.94 -5.36 44.61
C LYS A 351 -28.35 -6.59 43.94
N LEU A 352 -29.21 -7.51 43.49
CA LEU A 352 -28.80 -8.68 42.71
C LEU A 352 -29.57 -8.66 41.41
N SER A 353 -28.83 -8.81 40.30
CA SER A 353 -29.48 -9.00 39.01
C SER A 353 -28.88 -10.20 38.32
N PHE A 354 -29.70 -10.91 37.60
CA PHE A 354 -29.35 -12.07 36.83
C PHE A 354 -30.12 -12.04 35.49
N SER A 355 -29.38 -12.21 34.40
CA SER A 355 -29.93 -12.30 33.05
C SER A 355 -29.33 -13.49 32.35
N PHE A 356 -30.13 -14.22 31.61
CA PHE A 356 -29.74 -15.41 30.88
C PHE A 356 -30.40 -15.43 29.51
N LEU A 357 -29.63 -15.62 28.46
CA LEU A 357 -30.04 -15.68 27.05
C LEU A 357 -29.72 -17.05 26.43
N PRO A 358 -30.67 -18.02 26.47
CA PRO A 358 -30.39 -19.41 26.07
C PRO A 358 -29.91 -19.57 24.63
N ASN A 359 -30.34 -18.69 23.71
CA ASN A 359 -29.94 -18.75 22.32
C ASN A 359 -28.43 -18.48 22.10
N GLN A 360 -27.78 -17.82 23.06
CA GLN A 360 -26.35 -17.54 23.00
C GLN A 360 -25.51 -18.81 23.02
N PHE A 361 -25.96 -19.87 23.68
CA PHE A 361 -25.27 -21.16 23.66
C PHE A 361 -25.15 -21.76 22.25
N ARG A 362 -26.26 -21.69 21.49
CA ARG A 362 -26.27 -22.21 20.11
C ARG A 362 -25.42 -21.37 19.19
N LEU A 363 -25.48 -20.06 19.36
CA LEU A 363 -24.65 -19.12 18.61
C LEU A 363 -23.16 -19.35 18.92
N ALA A 364 -22.79 -19.53 20.18
CA ALA A 364 -21.42 -19.81 20.59
C ALA A 364 -20.88 -21.14 20.02
N ASP A 365 -21.72 -22.20 19.96
CA ASP A 365 -21.29 -23.48 19.34
C ASP A 365 -21.07 -23.32 17.82
N ILE A 366 -21.94 -22.59 17.15
CA ILE A 366 -21.77 -22.27 15.72
C ILE A 366 -20.51 -21.43 15.51
N GLN A 367 -20.32 -20.39 16.32
CA GLN A 367 -19.15 -19.53 16.23
C GLN A 367 -17.84 -20.32 16.42
N LYS A 368 -17.81 -21.24 17.38
CA LYS A 368 -16.65 -22.12 17.59
C LYS A 368 -16.37 -23.05 16.40
N LYS A 369 -17.42 -23.48 15.68
CA LYS A 369 -17.24 -24.27 14.44
C LYS A 369 -16.71 -23.38 13.31
N ILE A 370 -17.20 -22.15 13.18
CA ILE A 370 -16.67 -21.16 12.22
C ILE A 370 -15.19 -20.92 12.50
N GLU A 371 -14.81 -20.63 13.75
CA GLU A 371 -13.41 -20.38 14.13
C GLU A 371 -12.47 -21.54 13.74
N LYS A 372 -12.92 -22.79 13.88
CA LYS A 372 -12.13 -23.96 13.45
C LYS A 372 -11.98 -24.03 11.92
N VAL A 373 -13.03 -23.66 11.18
CA VAL A 373 -12.96 -23.61 9.71
C VAL A 373 -12.02 -22.50 9.29
N ASP A 374 -12.12 -21.32 9.91
CA ASP A 374 -11.25 -20.19 9.64
C ASP A 374 -9.77 -20.52 9.92
N GLU A 375 -9.48 -21.19 11.04
CA GLU A 375 -8.13 -21.66 11.36
C GLU A 375 -7.58 -22.61 10.28
N THR A 376 -8.44 -23.52 9.78
CA THR A 376 -8.04 -24.42 8.68
C THR A 376 -7.77 -23.63 7.39
N LEU A 377 -8.63 -22.66 7.08
CA LEU A 377 -8.45 -21.80 5.88
C LEU A 377 -7.19 -20.93 5.97
N GLU A 378 -6.84 -20.44 7.15
CA GLU A 378 -5.59 -19.70 7.38
C GLU A 378 -4.35 -20.58 7.12
N LEU A 379 -4.36 -21.83 7.57
CA LEU A 379 -3.27 -22.77 7.28
C LEU A 379 -3.18 -23.11 5.79
N VAL A 380 -4.33 -23.28 5.12
CA VAL A 380 -4.37 -23.46 3.66
C VAL A 380 -3.83 -22.24 2.92
N ALA A 381 -4.12 -21.03 3.41
CA ALA A 381 -3.60 -19.80 2.81
C ALA A 381 -2.06 -19.71 2.91
N ILE A 382 -1.48 -20.11 4.05
CA ILE A 382 -0.01 -20.18 4.22
C ILE A 382 0.59 -21.20 3.24
N GLU A 383 0.00 -22.39 3.14
CA GLU A 383 0.48 -23.42 2.22
C GLU A 383 0.35 -23.00 0.74
N SER A 384 -0.75 -22.29 0.40
CA SER A 384 -0.91 -21.70 -0.93
C SER A 384 0.16 -20.66 -1.23
N ALA A 385 0.46 -19.77 -0.27
CA ALA A 385 1.49 -18.76 -0.43
C ALA A 385 2.89 -19.39 -0.64
N ARG A 386 3.21 -20.48 0.04
CA ARG A 386 4.45 -21.25 -0.18
C ARG A 386 4.55 -21.82 -1.59
N LYS A 387 3.45 -22.41 -2.08
CA LYS A 387 3.42 -22.93 -3.46
C LYS A 387 3.54 -21.81 -4.49
N ASN A 388 2.97 -20.64 -4.21
CA ASN A 388 3.12 -19.47 -5.06
C ASN A 388 4.58 -18.97 -5.07
N TYR A 389 5.27 -19.01 -3.91
CA TYR A 389 6.70 -18.74 -3.85
C TYR A 389 7.52 -19.71 -4.72
N GLU A 390 7.31 -21.03 -4.60
CA GLU A 390 8.01 -22.02 -5.42
C GLU A 390 7.76 -21.78 -6.93
N THR A 391 6.51 -21.44 -7.29
CA THR A 391 6.17 -21.11 -8.68
C THR A 391 6.84 -19.83 -9.15
N ALA A 392 6.85 -18.78 -8.31
CA ALA A 392 7.51 -17.53 -8.61
C ALA A 392 9.03 -17.70 -8.75
N LEU A 393 9.64 -18.54 -7.91
CA LEU A 393 11.06 -18.86 -7.98
C LEU A 393 11.43 -19.47 -9.34
N VAL A 394 10.70 -20.51 -9.77
CA VAL A 394 10.94 -21.16 -11.08
C VAL A 394 10.70 -20.16 -12.23
N ALA A 395 9.64 -19.37 -12.17
CA ALA A 395 9.33 -18.39 -13.22
C ALA A 395 10.39 -17.30 -13.32
N GLN A 396 10.89 -16.79 -12.20
CA GLN A 396 11.94 -15.76 -12.21
C GLN A 396 13.29 -16.31 -12.66
N GLN A 397 13.64 -17.53 -12.25
CA GLN A 397 14.87 -18.20 -12.73
C GLN A 397 14.82 -18.39 -14.25
N SER A 398 13.73 -18.94 -14.78
CA SER A 398 13.57 -19.13 -16.23
C SER A 398 13.64 -17.80 -16.98
N SER A 399 12.99 -16.76 -16.45
CA SER A 399 13.04 -15.41 -17.05
C SER A 399 14.47 -14.83 -17.07
N LEU A 400 15.23 -15.05 -16.00
CA LEU A 400 16.63 -14.61 -15.93
C LEU A 400 17.50 -15.34 -16.95
N GLU A 401 17.34 -16.66 -17.07
CA GLU A 401 18.06 -17.48 -18.05
C GLU A 401 17.78 -17.01 -19.48
N GLU A 402 16.51 -16.71 -19.81
CA GLU A 402 16.11 -16.17 -21.12
C GLU A 402 16.76 -14.81 -21.38
N LEU A 403 16.74 -13.90 -20.39
CA LEU A 403 17.38 -12.57 -20.53
C LEU A 403 18.89 -12.68 -20.71
N GLN A 404 19.58 -13.55 -19.96
CA GLN A 404 21.01 -13.77 -20.08
C GLN A 404 21.37 -14.39 -21.43
N TRP A 405 20.56 -15.34 -21.91
CA TRP A 405 20.75 -15.93 -23.24
C TRP A 405 20.57 -14.89 -24.34
N ALA A 406 19.48 -14.09 -24.28
CA ALA A 406 19.23 -13.02 -25.24
C ALA A 406 20.36 -11.97 -25.24
N ALA A 407 20.83 -11.57 -24.06
CA ALA A 407 21.94 -10.61 -23.92
C ALA A 407 23.22 -11.13 -24.58
N ARG A 408 23.60 -12.40 -24.34
CA ARG A 408 24.78 -13.05 -24.92
C ARG A 408 24.64 -13.11 -26.44
N THR A 409 23.52 -13.64 -26.94
CA THR A 409 23.27 -13.79 -28.38
C THR A 409 23.28 -12.46 -29.11
N ASN A 410 22.69 -11.42 -28.53
CA ASN A 410 22.67 -10.08 -29.12
C ASN A 410 24.06 -9.42 -29.11
N ALA A 411 24.86 -9.64 -28.05
CA ALA A 411 26.25 -9.16 -27.98
C ALA A 411 27.13 -9.82 -29.03
N GLU A 412 27.08 -11.16 -29.17
CA GLU A 412 27.82 -11.93 -30.17
C GLU A 412 27.43 -11.50 -31.60
N SER A 413 26.12 -11.29 -31.84
CA SER A 413 25.62 -10.81 -33.12
C SER A 413 26.09 -9.39 -33.42
N PHE A 414 26.07 -8.49 -32.44
CA PHE A 414 26.56 -7.12 -32.60
C PHE A 414 28.05 -7.10 -32.96
N GLU A 415 28.88 -7.92 -32.32
CA GLU A 415 30.29 -8.04 -32.62
C GLU A 415 30.49 -8.54 -34.06
N THR A 416 29.79 -9.62 -34.45
CA THR A 416 29.84 -10.19 -35.81
C THR A 416 29.44 -9.16 -36.87
N TYR A 417 28.33 -8.42 -36.66
CA TYR A 417 27.92 -7.39 -37.61
C TYR A 417 28.78 -6.14 -37.58
N SER A 418 29.48 -5.86 -36.47
CA SER A 418 30.48 -4.78 -36.41
C SER A 418 31.71 -5.09 -37.24
N GLN A 419 32.16 -6.33 -37.20
CA GLN A 419 33.25 -6.81 -38.07
C GLN A 419 32.83 -6.82 -39.55
N LEU A 420 31.63 -7.35 -39.82
CA LEU A 420 31.09 -7.39 -41.19
C LEU A 420 30.90 -5.97 -41.78
N GLU A 421 30.44 -5.00 -40.99
CA GLU A 421 30.32 -3.59 -41.41
C GLU A 421 31.69 -3.00 -41.76
N SER A 422 32.72 -3.26 -40.95
CA SER A 422 34.09 -2.81 -41.21
C SER A 422 34.65 -3.40 -42.49
N ASP A 423 34.46 -4.70 -42.71
CA ASP A 423 34.92 -5.41 -43.93
C ASP A 423 34.17 -4.92 -45.15
N THR A 424 32.86 -4.83 -45.09
CA THR A 424 32.00 -4.35 -46.18
C THR A 424 32.24 -2.88 -46.53
N ALA A 425 32.57 -2.03 -45.55
CA ALA A 425 33.01 -0.67 -45.82
C ALA A 425 34.27 -0.61 -46.66
N SER A 426 35.28 -1.45 -46.36
CA SER A 426 36.52 -1.59 -47.15
C SER A 426 36.28 -2.12 -48.54
N TRP A 427 35.40 -3.14 -48.72
CA TRP A 427 35.08 -3.72 -49.99
C TRP A 427 34.25 -2.78 -50.86
N TYR A 428 33.30 -2.03 -50.29
CA TYR A 428 32.50 -1.00 -50.98
C TYR A 428 33.41 0.12 -51.50
N GLN A 429 34.38 0.61 -50.70
CA GLN A 429 35.35 1.60 -51.15
C GLN A 429 36.20 1.12 -52.33
N ARG A 430 36.44 -0.18 -52.42
CA ARG A 430 37.17 -0.82 -53.51
C ARG A 430 36.29 -1.19 -54.71
N GLY A 431 34.97 -0.95 -54.63
CA GLY A 431 34.01 -1.32 -55.66
C GLY A 431 33.79 -2.83 -55.80
N ILE A 432 34.07 -3.64 -54.76
CA ILE A 432 33.94 -5.10 -54.78
C ILE A 432 32.52 -5.54 -54.47
N ILE A 433 31.80 -4.77 -53.63
CA ILE A 433 30.41 -5.03 -53.26
C ILE A 433 29.52 -3.83 -53.55
N THR A 434 28.21 -4.07 -53.57
CA THR A 434 27.22 -3.04 -53.78
C THR A 434 26.99 -2.17 -52.53
N GLU A 435 26.46 -0.96 -52.69
CA GLU A 435 26.07 -0.09 -51.60
C GLU A 435 24.98 -0.75 -50.74
N SER A 436 24.07 -1.53 -51.35
CA SER A 436 23.00 -2.25 -50.62
C SER A 436 23.58 -3.26 -49.64
N GLU A 437 24.61 -4.04 -50.01
CA GLU A 437 25.28 -4.99 -49.13
C GLU A 437 25.96 -4.28 -47.96
N TYR A 438 26.65 -3.18 -48.18
CA TYR A 438 27.24 -2.37 -47.14
C TYR A 438 26.20 -1.77 -46.18
N ARG A 439 25.13 -1.17 -46.70
CA ARG A 439 24.04 -0.64 -45.88
C ARG A 439 23.31 -1.72 -45.09
N SER A 440 23.15 -2.91 -45.65
CA SER A 440 22.59 -4.05 -44.93
C SER A 440 23.40 -4.41 -43.68
N ALA A 441 24.73 -4.40 -43.78
CA ALA A 441 25.62 -4.63 -42.61
C ALA A 441 25.45 -3.51 -41.57
N GLN A 442 25.40 -2.24 -42.00
CA GLN A 442 25.21 -1.10 -41.10
C GLN A 442 23.87 -1.20 -40.34
N VAL A 443 22.78 -1.47 -41.02
CA VAL A 443 21.43 -1.59 -40.42
C VAL A 443 21.38 -2.75 -39.42
N ASN A 444 21.96 -3.88 -39.77
CA ASN A 444 21.97 -5.03 -38.87
C ASN A 444 22.80 -4.74 -37.61
N LYS A 445 23.97 -4.12 -37.74
CA LYS A 445 24.76 -3.66 -36.60
C LYS A 445 23.97 -2.72 -35.69
N GLU A 446 23.30 -1.71 -36.25
CA GLU A 446 22.52 -0.75 -35.50
C GLU A 446 21.31 -1.39 -34.81
N ASN A 447 20.62 -2.32 -35.48
CA ASN A 447 19.54 -3.08 -34.87
C ASN A 447 20.01 -3.93 -33.68
N TYR A 448 21.19 -4.56 -33.76
CA TYR A 448 21.73 -5.31 -32.63
C TYR A 448 22.24 -4.39 -31.52
N ARG A 449 22.74 -3.19 -31.85
CA ARG A 449 23.04 -2.15 -30.85
C ARG A 449 21.79 -1.77 -30.05
N ILE A 450 20.68 -1.56 -30.73
CA ILE A 450 19.38 -1.26 -30.08
C ILE A 450 18.93 -2.45 -29.23
N LYS A 451 19.06 -3.69 -29.71
CA LYS A 451 18.70 -4.88 -28.93
C LYS A 451 19.51 -5.02 -27.64
N ILE A 452 20.79 -4.63 -27.64
CA ILE A 452 21.63 -4.61 -26.43
C ILE A 452 21.08 -3.59 -25.43
N LEU A 453 20.67 -2.40 -25.88
CA LEU A 453 20.03 -1.39 -25.01
C LEU A 453 18.71 -1.89 -24.47
N ILE A 454 17.88 -2.54 -25.28
CA ILE A 454 16.62 -3.18 -24.85
C ILE A 454 16.90 -4.26 -23.79
N ASN A 455 17.91 -5.11 -23.99
CA ASN A 455 18.25 -6.14 -23.00
C ASN A 455 18.67 -5.53 -21.64
N ALA A 456 19.39 -4.40 -21.65
CA ALA A 456 19.74 -3.68 -20.43
C ALA A 456 18.50 -3.14 -19.71
N LEU A 457 17.53 -2.61 -20.46
CA LEU A 457 16.23 -2.18 -19.90
C LEU A 457 15.43 -3.36 -19.35
N ASP A 458 15.36 -4.47 -20.08
CA ASP A 458 14.67 -5.68 -19.64
C ASP A 458 15.26 -6.25 -18.35
N LEU A 459 16.57 -6.14 -18.15
CA LEU A 459 17.23 -6.54 -16.91
C LEU A 459 16.84 -5.64 -15.73
N ILE A 460 16.73 -4.33 -15.94
CA ILE A 460 16.28 -3.40 -14.90
C ILE A 460 14.82 -3.72 -14.53
N ILE A 461 13.97 -3.91 -15.54
CA ILE A 461 12.55 -4.27 -15.33
C ILE A 461 12.42 -5.60 -14.59
N TYR A 462 13.24 -6.59 -14.94
CA TYR A 462 13.31 -7.87 -14.24
C TYR A 462 13.70 -7.70 -12.77
N ASN A 463 14.77 -6.93 -12.48
CA ASN A 463 15.22 -6.66 -11.11
C ASN A 463 14.13 -6.00 -10.29
N ASN A 464 13.46 -5.01 -10.85
CA ASN A 464 12.36 -4.30 -10.20
C ASN A 464 11.18 -5.23 -9.92
N LYS A 465 10.80 -6.06 -10.89
CA LYS A 465 9.74 -7.06 -10.71
C LYS A 465 10.10 -8.07 -9.62
N THR A 466 11.33 -8.57 -9.61
CA THR A 466 11.81 -9.48 -8.57
C THR A 466 11.77 -8.81 -7.19
N ALA A 467 12.22 -7.56 -7.10
CA ALA A 467 12.23 -6.80 -5.86
C ALA A 467 10.84 -6.57 -5.26
N THR A 468 9.78 -6.44 -6.09
CA THR A 468 8.41 -6.23 -5.62
C THR A 468 7.74 -7.51 -5.10
N LEU A 469 8.30 -8.69 -5.37
CA LEU A 469 7.81 -9.96 -4.84
C LEU A 469 8.13 -10.15 -3.36
N PHE A 470 9.13 -9.41 -2.83
CA PHE A 470 9.64 -9.59 -1.47
C PHE A 470 9.46 -8.34 -0.63
N THR A 471 9.23 -8.55 0.67
CA THR A 471 9.18 -7.48 1.65
C THR A 471 10.61 -7.09 2.04
N ARG A 472 10.90 -5.79 2.02
CA ARG A 472 12.18 -5.24 2.49
C ARG A 472 12.03 -4.77 3.92
N ASP A 473 12.72 -5.43 4.85
CA ASP A 473 12.65 -5.11 6.28
C ASP A 473 13.72 -4.10 6.76
N GLU A 474 14.54 -3.53 5.86
CA GLU A 474 15.77 -2.82 6.27
C GLU A 474 15.60 -1.40 6.81
N GLU A 475 14.41 -0.81 6.88
CA GLU A 475 14.27 0.61 7.29
C GLU A 475 13.32 0.88 8.47
N LEU A 476 13.13 -0.06 9.39
CA LEU A 476 12.35 0.17 10.63
C LEU A 476 13.20 0.20 11.91
N LYS A 477 14.49 0.54 11.79
CA LYS A 477 15.34 0.84 12.97
C LYS A 477 15.54 2.32 13.17
#